data_bd80fea55f39735ba7444f57c3e65b64
#
_entry.id   bd80fea55f39735ba7444f57c3e65b64
#
_cell.length_a   1.000
_cell.length_b   1.000
_cell.length_c   1.000
_cell.angle_alpha   90.00
_cell.angle_beta   90.00
_cell.angle_gamma   90.00
#
_symmetry.space_group_name_H-M   'P 1'
#
loop_
_entity.id
_entity.type
_entity.pdbx_description
1 polymer ?
#
loop_
_entity_poly.entity_id
_entity_poly.type
_entity_poly.pdbx_seq_one_letter_code
_entity_poly.pdbx_strand_id
1 'polypeptide(L)'
;ISKDTAYITEEGEIVNETITRRLSGPWDFLHTRIVNIYPDESCWVNDFNNAYNEPYMRMYFSHPGYDDYPVVGVSWEQATAFCVWRTNLFKESLNFPSGQALEPFRLPTEGEWEYAARTGKNENKYPWAGDELVSGKGCFLGNFKPGKGNYTEDGHLITSRVGSFAPNEFGLYDMAGNVAEWTSTSYSESGPSQMSDMNPDLRYNAAKEDPYAMKKKVVRGGSWKDVAQFIRSDMRTFEYQNETRSYIGFRCARTQIGFSRAKGKK
;
A
#
# COMPACT_ATOMS: atom_id res chain seq x y z
N ILE A 1 24.17 -11.74 23.58
CA ILE A 1 23.40 -12.41 22.52
C ILE A 1 24.20 -13.61 22.05
N SER A 2 23.54 -14.72 21.97
CA SER A 2 24.06 -15.94 21.37
C SER A 2 23.34 -16.13 20.02
N LYS A 3 24.10 -16.38 18.97
CA LYS A 3 23.57 -16.68 17.65
C LYS A 3 24.24 -17.94 17.12
N ASP A 4 23.43 -18.92 16.80
CA ASP A 4 23.92 -20.12 16.12
C ASP A 4 24.04 -19.82 14.64
N THR A 5 25.21 -20.05 14.09
CA THR A 5 25.53 -19.90 12.67
C THR A 5 26.07 -21.23 12.16
N ALA A 6 25.62 -21.59 10.95
CA ALA A 6 26.17 -22.72 10.21
C ALA A 6 26.82 -22.20 8.93
N TYR A 7 28.01 -22.65 8.64
CA TYR A 7 28.71 -22.36 7.40
C TYR A 7 29.37 -23.63 6.85
N ILE A 8 29.62 -23.65 5.55
CA ILE A 8 30.29 -24.75 4.90
C ILE A 8 31.77 -24.36 4.70
N THR A 9 32.69 -25.20 5.18
CA THR A 9 34.13 -25.01 4.97
C THR A 9 34.50 -25.25 3.51
N GLU A 10 35.70 -24.83 3.13
CA GLU A 10 36.24 -25.10 1.79
C GLU A 10 36.36 -26.61 1.48
N GLU A 11 36.40 -27.45 2.52
CA GLU A 11 36.43 -28.92 2.43
C GLU A 11 35.02 -29.54 2.36
N GLY A 12 33.94 -28.70 2.40
CA GLY A 12 32.54 -29.14 2.26
C GLY A 12 31.92 -29.64 3.57
N GLU A 13 32.56 -29.45 4.71
CA GLU A 13 32.01 -29.79 6.02
C GLU A 13 31.09 -28.68 6.54
N ILE A 14 29.95 -29.08 7.13
CA ILE A 14 29.02 -28.14 7.79
C ILE A 14 29.51 -27.93 9.22
N VAL A 15 29.94 -26.72 9.53
CA VAL A 15 30.34 -26.31 10.87
C VAL A 15 29.23 -25.48 11.49
N ASN A 16 28.74 -25.94 12.65
CA ASN A 16 27.81 -25.18 13.47
C ASN A 16 28.60 -24.48 14.58
N GLU A 17 28.51 -23.17 14.62
CA GLU A 17 29.21 -22.36 15.61
C GLU A 17 28.21 -21.45 16.35
N THR A 18 28.30 -21.42 17.68
CA THR A 18 27.53 -20.49 18.49
C THR A 18 28.39 -19.28 18.83
N ILE A 19 28.14 -18.18 18.13
CA ILE A 19 28.83 -16.91 18.37
C ILE A 19 28.15 -16.19 19.54
N THR A 20 28.88 -16.01 20.63
CA THR A 20 28.42 -15.25 21.80
C THR A 20 29.16 -13.92 21.88
N ARG A 21 28.41 -12.81 21.85
CA ARG A 21 28.98 -11.48 22.05
C ARG A 21 28.25 -10.70 23.15
N ARG A 22 28.97 -9.82 23.82
CA ARG A 22 28.34 -8.88 24.76
C ARG A 22 27.49 -7.87 23.98
N LEU A 23 26.38 -7.47 24.58
CA LEU A 23 25.53 -6.40 24.05
C LEU A 23 26.32 -5.08 24.12
N SER A 24 26.42 -4.37 23.01
CA SER A 24 27.05 -3.06 22.90
C SER A 24 26.06 -1.90 23.08
N GLY A 25 24.78 -2.19 22.94
CA GLY A 25 23.72 -1.21 23.10
C GLY A 25 22.36 -1.66 22.58
N PRO A 26 21.37 -0.76 22.51
CA PRO A 26 20.04 -1.06 21.98
C PRO A 26 20.05 -1.54 20.52
N TRP A 27 21.09 -1.20 19.78
CA TRP A 27 21.28 -1.59 18.37
C TRP A 27 21.38 -3.08 18.15
N ASP A 28 21.80 -3.83 19.16
CA ASP A 28 21.94 -5.28 19.08
C ASP A 28 20.60 -6.02 18.98
N PHE A 29 19.51 -5.33 19.28
CA PHE A 29 18.15 -5.82 19.15
C PHE A 29 17.47 -5.40 17.83
N LEU A 30 18.17 -4.59 17.02
CA LEU A 30 17.64 -4.14 15.75
C LEU A 30 18.04 -5.10 14.63
N HIS A 31 17.05 -5.57 13.89
CA HIS A 31 17.29 -6.28 12.66
C HIS A 31 17.40 -5.28 11.51
N THR A 32 18.60 -5.14 10.95
CA THR A 32 18.79 -4.32 9.75
C THR A 32 18.38 -5.14 8.52
N ARG A 33 17.48 -4.59 7.73
CA ARG A 33 17.01 -5.20 6.49
C ARG A 33 17.32 -4.29 5.32
N ILE A 34 17.93 -4.84 4.29
CA ILE A 34 18.15 -4.12 3.03
C ILE A 34 16.95 -4.46 2.12
N VAL A 35 16.23 -3.45 1.70
CA VAL A 35 15.08 -3.58 0.79
C VAL A 35 15.46 -2.92 -0.52
N ASN A 36 15.33 -3.67 -1.63
CA ASN A 36 15.42 -3.08 -2.96
C ASN A 36 14.16 -2.23 -3.18
N ILE A 37 14.33 -0.93 -3.40
CA ILE A 37 13.22 0.02 -3.52
C ILE A 37 12.71 0.18 -4.94
N TYR A 38 13.44 -0.31 -5.94
CA TYR A 38 13.01 -0.15 -7.33
C TYR A 38 11.81 -1.06 -7.62
N PRO A 39 10.74 -0.54 -8.27
CA PRO A 39 9.57 -1.34 -8.62
C PRO A 39 9.92 -2.50 -9.56
N ASP A 40 9.13 -3.56 -9.49
CA ASP A 40 9.22 -4.67 -10.43
C ASP A 40 8.53 -4.29 -11.75
N GLU A 41 9.33 -3.95 -12.75
CA GLU A 41 8.84 -3.61 -14.08
C GLU A 41 8.13 -4.80 -14.77
N SER A 42 8.53 -6.03 -14.44
CA SER A 42 8.00 -7.24 -15.05
C SER A 42 6.54 -7.52 -14.67
N CYS A 43 6.02 -6.87 -13.62
CA CYS A 43 4.62 -7.02 -13.19
C CYS A 43 3.61 -6.74 -14.33
N TRP A 44 3.93 -5.83 -15.25
CA TRP A 44 3.08 -5.53 -16.41
C TRP A 44 2.88 -6.69 -17.37
N VAL A 45 3.90 -7.53 -17.51
CA VAL A 45 3.86 -8.73 -18.38
C VAL A 45 3.35 -9.93 -17.58
N ASN A 46 3.81 -10.08 -16.34
CA ASN A 46 3.48 -11.24 -15.51
C ASN A 46 1.99 -11.30 -15.12
N ASP A 47 1.36 -10.15 -14.86
CA ASP A 47 -0.06 -10.11 -14.49
C ASP A 47 -1.00 -10.40 -15.67
N PHE A 48 -0.56 -10.17 -16.91
CA PHE A 48 -1.37 -10.29 -18.12
C PHE A 48 -0.58 -10.94 -19.25
N ASN A 49 -0.27 -12.22 -19.13
CA ASN A 49 0.62 -12.98 -20.03
C ASN A 49 0.21 -12.97 -21.53
N ASN A 50 -1.06 -12.68 -21.82
CA ASN A 50 -1.58 -12.64 -23.19
C ASN A 50 -1.79 -11.21 -23.74
N ALA A 51 -1.33 -10.20 -23.01
CA ALA A 51 -1.43 -8.81 -23.42
C ALA A 51 -0.07 -8.28 -23.89
N TYR A 52 -0.08 -7.36 -24.87
CA TYR A 52 1.13 -6.69 -25.36
C TYR A 52 1.54 -5.56 -24.40
N ASN A 53 1.97 -5.92 -23.19
CA ASN A 53 2.29 -4.97 -22.11
C ASN A 53 3.78 -4.62 -22.00
N GLU A 54 4.64 -5.14 -22.89
CA GLU A 54 6.07 -4.80 -22.94
C GLU A 54 6.34 -3.29 -23.01
N PRO A 55 5.56 -2.46 -23.74
CA PRO A 55 5.76 -1.02 -23.71
C PRO A 55 5.61 -0.41 -22.31
N TYR A 56 4.64 -0.89 -21.51
CA TYR A 56 4.46 -0.41 -20.15
C TYR A 56 5.60 -0.87 -19.25
N MET A 57 6.05 -2.13 -19.36
CA MET A 57 7.21 -2.63 -18.64
C MET A 57 8.45 -1.75 -18.87
N ARG A 58 8.67 -1.30 -20.12
CA ARG A 58 9.86 -0.51 -20.49
C ARG A 58 9.76 0.97 -20.14
N MET A 59 8.56 1.54 -20.16
CA MET A 59 8.37 2.99 -20.11
C MET A 59 7.70 3.52 -18.86
N TYR A 60 6.91 2.70 -18.16
CA TYR A 60 6.07 3.19 -17.06
C TYR A 60 6.89 3.85 -15.94
N PHE A 61 8.06 3.33 -15.64
CA PHE A 61 8.92 3.84 -14.56
C PHE A 61 10.04 4.77 -15.05
N SER A 62 10.22 4.93 -16.33
CA SER A 62 11.35 5.68 -16.90
C SER A 62 10.94 6.86 -17.77
N HIS A 63 9.74 6.84 -18.34
CA HIS A 63 9.31 7.87 -19.28
C HIS A 63 8.53 8.99 -18.57
N PRO A 64 8.90 10.28 -18.77
CA PRO A 64 8.27 11.43 -18.09
C PRO A 64 6.75 11.54 -18.24
N GLY A 65 6.19 10.93 -19.28
CA GLY A 65 4.74 10.86 -19.47
C GLY A 65 3.97 10.17 -18.34
N TYR A 66 4.66 9.37 -17.51
CA TYR A 66 4.10 8.64 -16.38
C TYR A 66 4.48 9.23 -15.00
N ASP A 67 5.15 10.40 -14.95
CA ASP A 67 5.58 11.00 -13.68
C ASP A 67 4.42 11.28 -12.71
N ASP A 68 3.23 11.58 -13.25
CA ASP A 68 2.01 11.84 -12.49
C ASP A 68 1.13 10.58 -12.30
N TYR A 69 1.60 9.41 -12.66
CA TYR A 69 0.86 8.16 -12.51
C TYR A 69 1.19 7.47 -11.18
N PRO A 70 0.28 6.65 -10.64
CA PRO A 70 0.54 5.96 -9.38
C PRO A 70 1.70 4.97 -9.52
N VAL A 71 2.51 4.83 -8.48
CA VAL A 71 3.48 3.75 -8.43
C VAL A 71 2.76 2.41 -8.33
N VAL A 72 3.23 1.43 -9.12
CA VAL A 72 2.78 0.02 -9.12
C VAL A 72 4.01 -0.88 -9.11
N GLY A 73 3.83 -2.20 -9.11
CA GLY A 73 4.97 -3.11 -9.10
C GLY A 73 5.80 -3.06 -7.82
N VAL A 74 5.19 -2.64 -6.71
CA VAL A 74 5.83 -2.54 -5.40
C VAL A 74 5.21 -3.52 -4.40
N SER A 75 6.05 -4.23 -3.67
CA SER A 75 5.63 -5.11 -2.59
C SER A 75 5.24 -4.29 -1.35
N TRP A 76 4.54 -4.94 -0.42
CA TRP A 76 4.21 -4.34 0.87
C TRP A 76 5.46 -3.91 1.66
N GLU A 77 6.54 -4.68 1.54
CA GLU A 77 7.81 -4.35 2.20
C GLU A 77 8.45 -3.09 1.61
N GLN A 78 8.44 -2.95 0.28
CA GLN A 78 8.92 -1.74 -0.42
C GLN A 78 8.08 -0.52 -0.06
N ALA A 79 6.75 -0.66 -0.04
CA ALA A 79 5.85 0.42 0.38
C ALA A 79 6.09 0.87 1.83
N THR A 80 6.34 -0.09 2.73
CA THR A 80 6.70 0.20 4.13
C THR A 80 8.05 0.89 4.24
N ALA A 81 9.06 0.41 3.48
CA ALA A 81 10.40 1.03 3.44
C ALA A 81 10.33 2.48 2.93
N PHE A 82 9.49 2.76 1.92
CA PHE A 82 9.25 4.12 1.44
C PHE A 82 8.69 5.02 2.53
N CYS A 83 7.76 4.54 3.36
CA CYS A 83 7.23 5.32 4.48
C CYS A 83 8.32 5.70 5.49
N VAL A 84 9.26 4.79 5.76
CA VAL A 84 10.42 5.06 6.61
C VAL A 84 11.33 6.13 5.99
N TRP A 85 11.68 5.96 4.71
CA TRP A 85 12.46 6.94 3.97
C TRP A 85 11.81 8.33 3.97
N ARG A 86 10.50 8.39 3.67
CA ARG A 86 9.74 9.65 3.69
C ARG A 86 9.75 10.32 5.06
N THR A 87 9.70 9.53 6.14
CA THR A 87 9.80 10.06 7.51
C THR A 87 11.14 10.75 7.74
N ASN A 88 12.23 10.13 7.31
CA ASN A 88 13.57 10.66 7.47
C ASN A 88 13.76 11.94 6.64
N LEU A 89 13.35 11.92 5.37
CA LEU A 89 13.36 13.08 4.50
C LEU A 89 12.56 14.25 5.09
N PHE A 90 11.39 13.96 5.65
CA PHE A 90 10.56 14.98 6.29
C PHE A 90 11.22 15.58 7.54
N LYS A 91 11.89 14.76 8.37
CA LYS A 91 12.67 15.24 9.51
C LYS A 91 13.80 16.16 9.08
N GLU A 92 14.54 15.78 8.05
CA GLU A 92 15.63 16.57 7.49
C GLU A 92 15.13 17.91 6.94
N SER A 93 14.03 17.91 6.18
CA SER A 93 13.46 19.12 5.57
C SER A 93 12.99 20.16 6.59
N LEU A 94 12.58 19.72 7.77
CA LEU A 94 12.14 20.61 8.87
C LEU A 94 13.26 21.01 9.82
N ASN A 95 14.51 20.55 9.62
CA ASN A 95 15.59 20.64 10.60
C ASN A 95 15.10 20.20 11.99
N PHE A 96 14.38 19.08 12.05
CA PHE A 96 13.66 18.63 13.23
C PHE A 96 14.65 18.38 14.38
N PRO A 97 14.44 18.96 15.60
CA PRO A 97 15.40 18.85 16.67
C PRO A 97 15.66 17.39 17.07
N SER A 98 16.93 17.05 17.29
CA SER A 98 17.31 15.74 17.80
C SER A 98 16.63 15.48 19.14
N GLY A 99 15.97 14.34 19.29
CA GLY A 99 15.32 13.94 20.54
C GLY A 99 13.83 14.31 20.66
N GLN A 100 13.26 15.07 19.71
CA GLN A 100 11.80 15.22 19.65
C GLN A 100 11.17 14.05 18.88
N ALA A 101 10.03 13.58 19.37
CA ALA A 101 9.25 12.55 18.71
C ALA A 101 8.42 13.16 17.55
N LEU A 102 8.65 12.68 16.35
CA LEU A 102 7.78 12.92 15.19
C LEU A 102 7.07 11.62 14.86
N GLU A 103 5.74 11.68 14.77
CA GLU A 103 4.98 10.52 14.28
C GLU A 103 5.42 10.15 12.87
N PRO A 104 5.81 8.89 12.64
CA PRO A 104 6.32 8.46 11.35
C PRO A 104 5.22 8.36 10.30
N PHE A 105 5.60 8.53 9.04
CA PHE A 105 4.78 8.06 7.95
C PHE A 105 4.72 6.53 7.97
N ARG A 106 3.57 5.99 7.67
CA ARG A 106 3.28 4.56 7.61
C ARG A 106 2.21 4.27 6.57
N LEU A 107 1.98 3.02 6.26
CA LEU A 107 0.77 2.61 5.56
C LEU A 107 -0.44 2.84 6.49
N PRO A 108 -1.61 3.22 5.94
CA PRO A 108 -2.84 3.29 6.71
C PRO A 108 -3.22 1.89 7.21
N THR A 109 -3.89 1.80 8.34
CA THR A 109 -4.62 0.57 8.70
C THR A 109 -5.82 0.41 7.78
N GLU A 110 -6.38 -0.79 7.70
CA GLU A 110 -7.60 -1.04 6.94
C GLU A 110 -8.75 -0.13 7.38
N GLY A 111 -8.95 0.01 8.71
CA GLY A 111 -10.01 0.87 9.26
C GLY A 111 -9.80 2.35 8.95
N GLU A 112 -8.57 2.85 9.03
CA GLU A 112 -8.25 4.23 8.65
C GLU A 112 -8.52 4.48 7.17
N TRP A 113 -8.13 3.52 6.31
CA TRP A 113 -8.36 3.62 4.88
C TRP A 113 -9.86 3.66 4.55
N GLU A 114 -10.64 2.75 5.15
CA GLU A 114 -12.09 2.68 4.95
C GLU A 114 -12.80 3.95 5.48
N TYR A 115 -12.45 4.40 6.68
CA TYR A 115 -12.97 5.64 7.25
C TYR A 115 -12.71 6.84 6.32
N ALA A 116 -11.50 6.92 5.77
CA ALA A 116 -11.10 7.97 4.85
C ALA A 116 -11.86 7.89 3.52
N ALA A 117 -12.07 6.68 2.99
CA ALA A 117 -12.82 6.47 1.76
C ALA A 117 -14.30 6.83 1.93
N ARG A 118 -14.92 6.40 3.02
CA ARG A 118 -16.34 6.66 3.34
C ARG A 118 -16.61 8.07 3.88
N THR A 119 -15.57 8.88 4.08
CA THR A 119 -15.67 10.21 4.71
C THR A 119 -16.35 10.20 6.08
N GLY A 120 -16.11 9.12 6.84
CA GLY A 120 -16.73 8.91 8.15
C GLY A 120 -18.22 8.51 8.13
N LYS A 121 -18.79 8.24 6.96
CA LYS A 121 -20.21 7.86 6.79
C LYS A 121 -20.31 6.38 6.45
N ASN A 122 -20.86 5.60 7.35
CA ASN A 122 -20.93 4.13 7.18
C ASN A 122 -21.84 3.69 6.02
N GLU A 123 -22.82 4.51 5.65
CA GLU A 123 -23.74 4.26 4.54
C GLU A 123 -23.12 4.42 3.16
N ASN A 124 -22.01 5.13 3.02
CA ASN A 124 -21.39 5.36 1.73
C ASN A 124 -20.78 4.07 1.17
N LYS A 125 -21.31 3.64 0.04
CA LYS A 125 -20.82 2.46 -0.70
C LYS A 125 -19.55 2.77 -1.47
N TYR A 126 -19.44 3.97 -2.00
CA TYR A 126 -18.29 4.52 -2.72
C TYR A 126 -17.77 5.78 -2.03
N PRO A 127 -16.58 6.27 -2.41
CA PRO A 127 -16.02 7.52 -1.83
C PRO A 127 -16.82 8.79 -2.15
N TRP A 128 -17.74 8.71 -3.10
CA TRP A 128 -18.64 9.80 -3.47
C TRP A 128 -20.06 9.59 -2.93
N ALA A 129 -20.89 10.61 -3.01
CA ALA A 129 -22.28 10.52 -2.59
C ALA A 129 -23.13 9.71 -3.58
N GLY A 130 -23.94 8.81 -3.05
CA GLY A 130 -24.80 7.93 -3.84
C GLY A 130 -24.13 6.65 -4.31
N ASP A 131 -24.92 5.82 -4.99
CA ASP A 131 -24.50 4.48 -5.44
C ASP A 131 -24.17 4.42 -6.95
N GLU A 132 -24.32 5.54 -7.63
CA GLU A 132 -24.10 5.63 -9.07
C GLU A 132 -22.60 5.63 -9.39
N LEU A 133 -22.24 4.96 -10.47
CA LEU A 133 -20.86 4.89 -10.97
C LEU A 133 -20.53 6.00 -11.96
N VAL A 134 -21.58 6.68 -12.44
CA VAL A 134 -21.53 7.70 -13.46
C VAL A 134 -22.19 8.96 -12.93
N SER A 135 -21.59 10.09 -13.17
CA SER A 135 -22.14 11.41 -12.82
C SER A 135 -23.40 11.72 -13.63
N GLY A 136 -24.20 12.68 -13.18
CA GLY A 136 -25.36 13.17 -13.94
C GLY A 136 -25.04 13.73 -15.34
N LYS A 137 -23.75 13.91 -15.65
CA LYS A 137 -23.24 14.32 -16.96
C LYS A 137 -22.74 13.16 -17.83
N GLY A 138 -22.91 11.91 -17.35
CA GLY A 138 -22.48 10.72 -18.08
C GLY A 138 -20.99 10.37 -17.95
N CYS A 139 -20.24 11.02 -17.05
CA CYS A 139 -18.82 10.73 -16.84
C CYS A 139 -18.65 9.73 -15.68
N PHE A 140 -17.79 8.73 -15.86
CA PHE A 140 -17.43 7.81 -14.78
C PHE A 140 -16.77 8.56 -13.61
N LEU A 141 -16.95 8.03 -12.38
CA LEU A 141 -16.49 8.65 -11.15
C LEU A 141 -15.17 8.05 -10.65
N GLY A 142 -14.63 7.06 -11.32
CA GLY A 142 -13.35 6.42 -11.02
C GLY A 142 -12.83 5.62 -12.21
N ASN A 143 -11.56 5.21 -12.15
CA ASN A 143 -10.92 4.37 -13.15
C ASN A 143 -11.05 2.88 -12.75
N PHE A 144 -11.92 2.14 -13.45
CA PHE A 144 -12.21 0.73 -13.23
C PHE A 144 -12.81 0.11 -14.51
N LYS A 145 -13.06 -1.19 -14.55
CA LYS A 145 -13.77 -1.82 -15.69
C LYS A 145 -15.28 -1.58 -15.61
N PRO A 146 -15.82 -0.69 -16.44
CA PRO A 146 -17.22 -0.25 -16.29
C PRO A 146 -18.26 -1.31 -16.66
N GLY A 147 -17.98 -2.18 -17.62
CA GLY A 147 -18.96 -3.13 -18.10
C GLY A 147 -18.45 -4.19 -19.07
N LYS A 148 -19.36 -5.01 -19.57
CA LYS A 148 -19.03 -6.05 -20.55
C LYS A 148 -18.80 -5.41 -21.93
N GLY A 149 -17.64 -5.68 -22.52
CA GLY A 149 -17.31 -5.38 -23.91
C GLY A 149 -16.51 -4.12 -24.14
N ASN A 150 -16.73 -3.03 -23.41
CA ASN A 150 -15.94 -1.82 -23.50
C ASN A 150 -15.25 -1.52 -22.16
N TYR A 151 -14.02 -2.03 -21.99
CA TYR A 151 -13.25 -1.87 -20.76
C TYR A 151 -12.54 -0.51 -20.63
N THR A 152 -12.65 0.34 -21.64
CA THR A 152 -12.08 1.69 -21.68
C THR A 152 -13.14 2.77 -21.71
N GLU A 153 -14.35 2.46 -21.34
CA GLU A 153 -15.48 3.40 -21.36
C GLU A 153 -15.30 4.55 -20.36
N ASP A 154 -14.55 4.32 -19.29
CA ASP A 154 -14.11 5.34 -18.33
C ASP A 154 -12.99 6.25 -18.87
N GLY A 155 -12.48 5.99 -20.07
CA GLY A 155 -11.43 6.75 -20.75
C GLY A 155 -10.01 6.19 -20.54
N HIS A 156 -9.84 5.11 -19.78
CA HIS A 156 -8.53 4.56 -19.42
C HIS A 156 -8.45 3.05 -19.68
N LEU A 157 -7.34 2.58 -20.24
CA LEU A 157 -7.07 1.15 -20.43
C LEU A 157 -6.34 0.52 -19.24
N ILE A 158 -5.49 1.32 -18.62
CA ILE A 158 -4.66 0.99 -17.46
C ILE A 158 -4.82 2.07 -16.39
N THR A 159 -3.82 2.28 -15.56
CA THR A 159 -3.77 3.39 -14.59
C THR A 159 -4.03 4.74 -15.25
N SER A 160 -4.60 5.67 -14.52
CA SER A 160 -4.73 7.08 -14.88
C SER A 160 -3.78 7.94 -14.05
N ARG A 161 -3.58 9.19 -14.48
CA ARG A 161 -2.86 10.18 -13.65
C ARG A 161 -3.57 10.34 -12.31
N VAL A 162 -2.80 10.47 -11.24
CA VAL A 162 -3.36 10.69 -9.91
C VAL A 162 -4.20 11.98 -9.89
N GLY A 163 -5.36 11.91 -9.24
CA GLY A 163 -6.27 13.06 -9.15
C GLY A 163 -7.04 13.38 -10.43
N SER A 164 -7.12 12.44 -11.39
CA SER A 164 -7.92 12.62 -12.61
C SER A 164 -9.42 12.67 -12.34
N PHE A 165 -9.88 12.10 -11.26
CA PHE A 165 -11.27 12.09 -10.83
C PHE A 165 -11.51 13.03 -9.65
N ALA A 166 -12.77 13.38 -9.38
CA ALA A 166 -13.09 14.28 -8.28
C ALA A 166 -12.73 13.68 -6.92
N PRO A 167 -12.24 14.50 -5.97
CA PRO A 167 -11.94 14.03 -4.62
C PRO A 167 -13.22 13.76 -3.83
N ASN A 168 -13.11 12.95 -2.79
CA ASN A 168 -14.17 12.79 -1.81
C ASN A 168 -14.30 14.02 -0.89
N GLU A 169 -15.27 14.01 0.04
CA GLU A 169 -15.53 15.15 0.96
C GLU A 169 -14.34 15.49 1.87
N PHE A 170 -13.42 14.55 2.10
CA PHE A 170 -12.17 14.82 2.84
C PHE A 170 -11.05 15.37 1.95
N GLY A 171 -11.30 15.58 0.66
CA GLY A 171 -10.31 16.05 -0.31
C GLY A 171 -9.33 14.96 -0.77
N LEU A 172 -9.66 13.68 -0.59
CA LEU A 172 -8.84 12.56 -0.99
C LEU A 172 -9.24 12.06 -2.38
N TYR A 173 -8.25 11.90 -3.25
CA TYR A 173 -8.41 11.43 -4.63
C TYR A 173 -8.19 9.92 -4.72
N ASP A 174 -8.76 9.30 -5.76
CA ASP A 174 -8.53 7.93 -6.17
C ASP A 174 -8.75 6.89 -5.05
N MET A 175 -9.73 7.14 -4.18
CA MET A 175 -10.13 6.20 -3.13
C MET A 175 -11.00 5.04 -3.66
N ALA A 176 -11.31 5.01 -4.95
CA ALA A 176 -11.96 3.90 -5.64
C ALA A 176 -11.43 3.80 -7.06
N GLY A 177 -10.89 2.64 -7.41
CA GLY A 177 -10.27 2.40 -8.71
C GLY A 177 -8.86 2.99 -8.82
N ASN A 178 -8.38 3.14 -10.02
CA ASN A 178 -7.02 3.45 -10.40
C ASN A 178 -6.04 2.34 -9.98
N VAL A 179 -5.51 2.37 -8.76
CA VAL A 179 -4.74 1.26 -8.18
C VAL A 179 -5.32 0.86 -6.83
N ALA A 180 -5.34 -0.43 -6.56
CA ALA A 180 -5.62 -0.92 -5.24
C ALA A 180 -4.44 -0.60 -4.30
N GLU A 181 -4.68 -0.44 -3.01
CA GLU A 181 -3.69 0.13 -2.12
C GLU A 181 -3.35 -0.79 -0.95
N TRP A 182 -2.04 -0.96 -0.70
CA TRP A 182 -1.53 -1.65 0.45
C TRP A 182 -1.97 -0.97 1.75
N THR A 183 -2.41 -1.77 2.72
CA THR A 183 -2.61 -1.34 4.11
C THR A 183 -1.60 -2.02 5.04
N SER A 184 -1.46 -1.52 6.27
CA SER A 184 -0.61 -2.16 7.29
C SER A 184 -1.24 -3.42 7.88
N THR A 185 -2.54 -3.64 7.68
CA THR A 185 -3.32 -4.71 8.30
C THR A 185 -3.08 -6.05 7.61
N SER A 186 -2.85 -7.10 8.38
CA SER A 186 -2.77 -8.48 7.88
C SER A 186 -4.17 -9.00 7.57
N TYR A 187 -4.30 -9.76 6.48
CA TYR A 187 -5.58 -10.32 6.07
C TYR A 187 -5.92 -11.58 6.86
N SER A 188 -7.14 -11.60 7.38
CA SER A 188 -7.78 -12.79 7.93
C SER A 188 -9.16 -12.95 7.29
N GLU A 189 -9.54 -14.18 6.94
CA GLU A 189 -10.85 -14.49 6.36
C GLU A 189 -12.00 -14.16 7.32
N SER A 190 -11.76 -14.36 8.61
CA SER A 190 -12.73 -14.03 9.66
C SER A 190 -12.91 -12.52 9.85
N GLY A 191 -11.99 -11.73 9.30
CA GLY A 191 -12.02 -10.27 9.39
C GLY A 191 -11.96 -9.74 10.84
N PRO A 192 -12.32 -8.47 11.01
CA PRO A 192 -12.38 -7.83 12.32
C PRO A 192 -13.44 -8.40 13.27
N SER A 193 -14.42 -9.14 12.75
CA SER A 193 -15.56 -9.64 13.51
C SER A 193 -15.23 -10.61 14.65
N GLN A 194 -14.03 -11.21 14.61
CA GLN A 194 -13.56 -12.10 15.68
C GLN A 194 -12.69 -11.39 16.74
N MET A 195 -12.43 -10.11 16.55
CA MET A 195 -11.67 -9.33 17.51
C MET A 195 -12.63 -8.60 18.46
N SER A 196 -12.39 -8.72 19.75
CA SER A 196 -13.16 -8.03 20.80
C SER A 196 -12.76 -6.57 20.98
N ASP A 197 -11.87 -6.05 20.16
CA ASP A 197 -11.39 -4.67 20.21
C ASP A 197 -12.32 -3.72 19.44
N MET A 198 -12.47 -2.50 19.92
CA MET A 198 -13.27 -1.46 19.28
C MET A 198 -12.64 -0.94 17.98
N ASN A 199 -11.34 -1.15 17.76
CA ASN A 199 -10.61 -0.80 16.56
C ASN A 199 -9.64 -1.94 16.18
N PRO A 200 -10.17 -3.07 15.71
CA PRO A 200 -9.36 -4.26 15.45
C PRO A 200 -8.38 -3.99 14.31
N ASP A 201 -7.10 -4.09 14.61
CA ASP A 201 -6.01 -3.99 13.65
C ASP A 201 -5.05 -5.15 13.82
N LEU A 202 -5.13 -6.13 12.93
CA LEU A 202 -4.26 -7.29 12.92
C LEU A 202 -2.94 -6.91 12.24
N ARG A 203 -1.90 -6.65 13.04
CA ARG A 203 -0.56 -6.36 12.52
C ARG A 203 0.34 -7.58 12.69
N TYR A 204 0.72 -8.16 11.60
CA TYR A 204 1.70 -9.23 11.58
C TYR A 204 2.63 -9.03 10.37
N ASN A 205 3.92 -8.92 10.60
CA ASN A 205 4.92 -8.91 9.54
C ASN A 205 5.54 -10.30 9.45
N ALA A 206 5.05 -11.09 8.49
CA ALA A 206 5.46 -12.47 8.32
C ALA A 206 6.95 -12.57 7.96
N ALA A 207 7.66 -13.43 8.65
CA ALA A 207 9.03 -13.78 8.31
C ALA A 207 9.09 -14.62 7.01
N LYS A 208 10.29 -14.79 6.46
CA LYS A 208 10.47 -15.58 5.23
C LYS A 208 10.02 -17.02 5.41
N GLU A 209 10.26 -17.56 6.60
CA GLU A 209 9.99 -18.95 7.00
C GLU A 209 8.53 -19.20 7.36
N ASP A 210 7.75 -18.14 7.59
CA ASP A 210 6.34 -18.28 7.97
C ASP A 210 5.50 -18.88 6.85
N PRO A 211 4.43 -19.61 7.22
CA PRO A 211 3.48 -20.14 6.25
C PRO A 211 2.94 -19.07 5.30
N TYR A 212 2.78 -19.42 4.04
CA TYR A 212 2.37 -18.48 2.99
C TYR A 212 1.05 -17.78 3.31
N ALA A 213 0.13 -18.47 3.98
CA ALA A 213 -1.14 -17.90 4.42
C ALA A 213 -1.00 -16.70 5.36
N MET A 214 0.07 -16.65 6.16
CA MET A 214 0.35 -15.55 7.09
C MET A 214 0.94 -14.30 6.41
N LYS A 215 1.36 -14.43 5.15
CA LYS A 215 1.95 -13.33 4.36
C LYS A 215 0.91 -12.45 3.68
N LYS A 216 -0.38 -12.74 3.86
CA LYS A 216 -1.47 -11.95 3.26
C LYS A 216 -1.63 -10.60 3.96
N LYS A 217 -1.66 -9.53 3.16
CA LYS A 217 -1.95 -8.16 3.58
C LYS A 217 -3.24 -7.66 2.96
N VAL A 218 -3.99 -6.89 3.71
CA VAL A 218 -5.22 -6.28 3.19
C VAL A 218 -4.88 -5.23 2.14
N VAL A 219 -5.59 -5.29 1.01
CA VAL A 219 -5.55 -4.33 -0.09
C VAL A 219 -6.95 -3.76 -0.27
N ARG A 220 -7.04 -2.46 -0.50
CA ARG A 220 -8.30 -1.71 -0.53
C ARG A 220 -8.42 -0.87 -1.80
N GLY A 221 -9.67 -0.45 -2.12
CA GLY A 221 -9.99 0.51 -3.18
C GLY A 221 -10.28 -0.12 -4.55
N GLY A 222 -9.80 -1.32 -4.82
CA GLY A 222 -9.85 -1.90 -6.16
C GLY A 222 -9.03 -1.10 -7.18
N SER A 223 -9.00 -1.51 -8.42
CA SER A 223 -8.09 -0.97 -9.42
C SER A 223 -8.72 -0.85 -10.80
N TRP A 224 -7.96 -0.29 -11.75
CA TRP A 224 -8.31 -0.15 -13.17
C TRP A 224 -8.74 -1.47 -13.84
N LYS A 225 -8.29 -2.62 -13.34
CA LYS A 225 -8.67 -3.94 -13.88
C LYS A 225 -9.94 -4.51 -13.28
N ASP A 226 -10.43 -3.95 -12.18
CA ASP A 226 -11.51 -4.51 -11.39
C ASP A 226 -12.86 -3.95 -11.77
N VAL A 227 -13.92 -4.76 -11.61
CA VAL A 227 -15.31 -4.32 -11.84
C VAL A 227 -15.84 -3.54 -10.62
N ALA A 228 -16.93 -2.83 -10.79
CA ALA A 228 -17.55 -1.95 -9.79
C ALA A 228 -17.70 -2.56 -8.38
N GLN A 229 -17.91 -3.87 -8.27
CA GLN A 229 -18.03 -4.55 -6.98
C GLN A 229 -16.75 -4.43 -6.14
N PHE A 230 -15.57 -4.46 -6.78
CA PHE A 230 -14.28 -4.44 -6.07
C PHE A 230 -13.80 -3.05 -5.71
N ILE A 231 -14.33 -1.99 -6.34
CA ILE A 231 -13.98 -0.60 -6.01
C ILE A 231 -14.85 0.00 -4.90
N ARG A 232 -15.73 -0.79 -4.29
CA ARG A 232 -16.53 -0.35 -3.14
C ARG A 232 -15.65 -0.07 -1.93
N SER A 233 -16.03 0.93 -1.15
CA SER A 233 -15.29 1.33 0.06
C SER A 233 -15.24 0.25 1.14
N ASP A 234 -16.20 -0.69 1.17
CA ASP A 234 -16.27 -1.82 2.11
C ASP A 234 -15.57 -3.09 1.60
N MET A 235 -15.17 -3.11 0.33
CA MET A 235 -14.59 -4.32 -0.26
C MET A 235 -13.18 -4.55 0.26
N ARG A 236 -12.95 -5.75 0.81
CA ARG A 236 -11.65 -6.25 1.27
C ARG A 236 -11.09 -7.25 0.28
N THR A 237 -9.87 -7.02 -0.14
CA THR A 237 -9.08 -7.99 -0.89
C THR A 237 -7.75 -8.21 -0.21
N PHE A 238 -6.95 -9.11 -0.70
CA PHE A 238 -5.58 -9.31 -0.19
C PHE A 238 -4.62 -9.59 -1.33
N GLU A 239 -3.35 -9.34 -1.03
CA GLU A 239 -2.23 -9.87 -1.79
C GLU A 239 -1.13 -10.28 -0.81
N TYR A 240 -0.18 -11.09 -1.25
CA TYR A 240 0.94 -11.53 -0.43
C TYR A 240 1.99 -10.43 -0.30
N GLN A 241 2.53 -10.23 0.89
CA GLN A 241 3.41 -9.10 1.22
C GLN A 241 4.67 -8.99 0.37
N ASN A 242 5.10 -10.08 -0.25
CA ASN A 242 6.28 -10.17 -1.11
C ASN A 242 5.96 -10.12 -2.61
N GLU A 243 4.67 -10.11 -2.98
CA GLU A 243 4.24 -10.04 -4.37
C GLU A 243 4.15 -8.60 -4.86
N THR A 244 4.36 -8.43 -6.15
CA THR A 244 4.26 -7.16 -6.88
C THR A 244 3.21 -7.28 -7.96
N ARG A 245 2.39 -6.23 -8.14
CA ARG A 245 1.31 -6.23 -9.13
C ARG A 245 1.26 -4.91 -9.87
N SER A 246 0.89 -4.96 -11.14
CA SER A 246 0.70 -3.78 -12.00
C SER A 246 -0.56 -2.95 -11.66
N TYR A 247 -1.33 -3.40 -10.69
CA TYR A 247 -2.58 -2.80 -10.25
C TYR A 247 -2.64 -2.52 -8.74
N ILE A 248 -1.50 -2.71 -8.03
CA ILE A 248 -1.39 -2.41 -6.61
C ILE A 248 -0.30 -1.37 -6.38
N GLY A 249 -0.70 -0.29 -5.71
CA GLY A 249 0.17 0.77 -5.22
C GLY A 249 -0.02 0.99 -3.72
N PHE A 250 0.21 2.21 -3.24
CA PHE A 250 0.01 2.55 -1.83
C PHE A 250 -0.12 4.05 -1.61
N ARG A 251 -0.64 4.42 -0.46
CA ARG A 251 -0.56 5.77 0.08
C ARG A 251 0.01 5.79 1.48
N CYS A 252 0.63 6.92 1.87
CA CYS A 252 1.13 7.11 3.22
C CYS A 252 0.08 7.77 4.10
N ALA A 253 0.01 7.35 5.36
CA ALA A 253 -0.71 8.01 6.43
C ALA A 253 0.28 8.46 7.52
N ARG A 254 -0.11 9.48 8.30
CA ARG A 254 0.63 9.93 9.48
C ARG A 254 -0.35 10.37 10.55
N THR A 255 -0.15 9.90 11.76
CA THR A 255 -0.93 10.34 12.92
C THR A 255 -0.59 11.79 13.25
N GLN A 256 -1.60 12.63 13.40
CA GLN A 256 -1.42 14.00 13.85
C GLN A 256 -1.61 14.06 15.36
N ILE A 257 -0.54 14.35 16.09
CA ILE A 257 -0.60 14.60 17.52
C ILE A 257 -0.84 16.10 17.74
N GLY A 258 -1.92 16.43 18.44
CA GLY A 258 -2.29 17.80 18.81
C GLY A 258 -3.46 18.36 17.98
N PHE A 259 -4.24 19.22 18.61
CA PHE A 259 -5.34 19.93 17.95
C PHE A 259 -4.76 21.00 17.02
N SER A 260 -4.96 20.88 15.71
CA SER A 260 -4.82 22.06 14.85
C SER A 260 -5.91 23.05 15.28
N ARG A 261 -5.53 24.17 15.87
CA ARG A 261 -6.44 25.30 15.97
C ARG A 261 -6.86 25.66 14.55
N ALA A 262 -8.12 25.36 14.21
CA ALA A 262 -8.73 25.91 13.01
C ALA A 262 -8.49 27.41 13.06
N LYS A 263 -7.71 27.96 12.12
CA LYS A 263 -7.59 29.41 11.96
C LYS A 263 -8.99 29.88 11.57
N GLY A 264 -9.71 30.43 12.56
CA GLY A 264 -10.96 31.14 12.31
C GLY A 264 -10.65 32.18 11.24
N LYS A 265 -11.35 32.11 10.12
CA LYS A 265 -11.41 33.21 9.16
C LYS A 265 -11.95 34.44 9.93
N LYS A 266 -11.12 35.49 10.05
CA LYS A 266 -11.60 36.84 10.33
C LYS A 266 -12.18 37.43 9.06
#